data_0f3e1eb0cf869edba392d2a8b399f889
#
_entry.id   0f3e1eb0cf869edba392d2a8b399f889
#
_cell.length_a   1.000
_cell.length_b   1.000
_cell.length_c   1.000
_cell.angle_alpha   90.00
_cell.angle_beta   90.00
_cell.angle_gamma   90.00
#
_symmetry.space_group_name_H-M   'P 1'
#
loop_
_entity.id
_entity.type
_entity.pdbx_description
1 polymer ?
#
loop_
_entity_poly.entity_id
_entity_poly.type
_entity_poly.pdbx_seq_one_letter_code
_entity_poly.pdbx_strand_id
1 'polypeptide(L)'
;MKRTDYINWDEYFMGIALLTAMRSKDPSSQVGACIVSPENKILSLGYNGMPIGCDDDAMPWEREGEPLNTKYMYVCHAELNAILNSAHNNLKGARVYVTLFPCNECTKAIIQSGIAEVVYYSDKYHDTDSSVAARFMFQQAGVRLTPYQPSGRKAELEL
;
A
#
# COMPACT_ATOMS: atom_id res chain seq x y z
N MET A 1 -5.77 12.36 35.21
CA MET A 1 -6.69 12.14 34.06
C MET A 1 -5.87 11.82 32.82
N LYS A 2 -6.25 10.81 32.03
CA LYS A 2 -5.54 10.49 30.78
C LYS A 2 -5.75 11.60 29.75
N ARG A 3 -4.80 11.78 28.82
CA ARG A 3 -5.00 12.66 27.66
C ARG A 3 -6.06 12.07 26.73
N THR A 4 -6.77 12.94 25.98
CA THR A 4 -7.87 12.54 25.08
C THR A 4 -7.61 12.92 23.63
N ASP A 5 -6.52 13.61 23.36
CA ASP A 5 -6.13 14.14 22.05
C ASP A 5 -5.19 13.23 21.26
N TYR A 6 -5.06 11.97 21.66
CA TYR A 6 -4.23 10.99 20.95
C TYR A 6 -4.90 10.52 19.65
N ILE A 7 -4.08 10.14 18.67
CA ILE A 7 -4.55 9.63 17.39
C ILE A 7 -5.18 8.25 17.57
N ASN A 8 -6.19 7.93 16.73
CA ASN A 8 -6.80 6.60 16.73
C ASN A 8 -5.96 5.61 15.91
N TRP A 9 -6.37 4.33 15.93
CA TRP A 9 -5.62 3.28 15.24
C TRP A 9 -5.55 3.48 13.73
N ASP A 10 -6.64 3.90 13.09
CA ASP A 10 -6.66 4.14 11.64
C ASP A 10 -5.77 5.32 11.26
N GLU A 11 -5.82 6.40 12.02
CA GLU A 11 -4.91 7.55 11.85
C GLU A 11 -3.46 7.12 12.00
N TYR A 12 -3.16 6.30 13.01
CA TYR A 12 -1.82 5.81 13.26
C TYR A 12 -1.31 4.94 12.09
N PHE A 13 -2.06 3.92 11.69
CA PHE A 13 -1.61 3.00 10.65
C PHE A 13 -1.58 3.65 9.26
N MET A 14 -2.54 4.50 8.94
CA MET A 14 -2.49 5.25 7.68
C MET A 14 -1.36 6.29 7.71
N GLY A 15 -1.10 6.90 8.85
CA GLY A 15 0.04 7.79 9.05
C GLY A 15 1.37 7.08 8.81
N ILE A 16 1.51 5.85 9.30
CA ILE A 16 2.69 5.01 9.04
C ILE A 16 2.80 4.68 7.53
N ALA A 17 1.70 4.34 6.87
CA ALA A 17 1.71 4.10 5.42
C ALA A 17 2.14 5.35 4.64
N LEU A 18 1.64 6.53 5.01
CA LEU A 18 2.02 7.81 4.41
C LEU A 18 3.50 8.13 4.63
N LEU A 19 4.02 7.91 5.84
CA LEU A 19 5.44 8.08 6.14
C LEU A 19 6.29 7.09 5.33
N THR A 20 5.86 5.84 5.24
CA THR A 20 6.55 4.81 4.44
C THR A 20 6.62 5.18 2.97
N ALA A 21 5.57 5.79 2.42
CA ALA A 21 5.55 6.29 1.03
C ALA A 21 6.67 7.30 0.76
N MET A 22 7.10 8.05 1.76
CA MET A 22 8.18 9.02 1.60
C MET A 22 9.55 8.39 1.31
N ARG A 23 9.69 7.07 1.50
CA ARG A 23 10.88 6.33 1.09
C ARG A 23 10.92 6.04 -0.41
N SER A 24 9.83 6.14 -1.14
CA SER A 24 9.79 5.87 -2.58
C SER A 24 10.59 6.90 -3.38
N LYS A 25 11.41 6.42 -4.29
CA LYS A 25 12.20 7.25 -5.24
C LYS A 25 11.44 7.51 -6.54
N ASP A 26 10.24 6.96 -6.70
CA ASP A 26 9.42 7.16 -7.90
C ASP A 26 9.06 8.65 -8.02
N PRO A 27 9.44 9.31 -9.14
CA PRO A 27 9.17 10.75 -9.29
C PRO A 27 7.70 11.09 -9.52
N SER A 28 6.88 10.10 -9.89
CA SER A 28 5.47 10.32 -10.25
C SER A 28 4.51 9.96 -9.13
N SER A 29 4.70 8.82 -8.49
CA SER A 29 3.77 8.30 -7.47
C SER A 29 4.52 7.62 -6.34
N GLN A 30 4.34 8.12 -5.12
CA GLN A 30 4.92 7.54 -3.93
C GLN A 30 3.79 6.85 -3.16
N VAL A 31 3.89 5.54 -3.01
CA VAL A 31 2.88 4.71 -2.36
C VAL A 31 3.49 3.99 -1.17
N GLY A 32 2.75 3.92 -0.08
CA GLY A 32 3.13 3.19 1.12
C GLY A 32 2.04 2.22 1.55
N ALA A 33 2.45 1.11 2.14
CA ALA A 33 1.56 0.10 2.67
C ALA A 33 2.01 -0.34 4.06
N CYS A 34 1.04 -0.55 4.96
CA CYS A 34 1.25 -1.03 6.32
C CYS A 34 0.30 -2.20 6.58
N ILE A 35 0.85 -3.39 6.81
CA ILE A 35 0.08 -4.59 7.14
C ILE A 35 0.01 -4.73 8.65
N VAL A 36 -1.21 -4.93 9.16
CA VAL A 36 -1.52 -4.94 10.58
C VAL A 36 -2.29 -6.21 10.93
N SER A 37 -1.91 -6.85 12.03
CA SER A 37 -2.63 -8.01 12.54
C SER A 37 -4.02 -7.64 13.11
N PRO A 38 -4.92 -8.62 13.31
CA PRO A 38 -6.20 -8.37 13.99
C PRO A 38 -6.04 -7.75 15.39
N GLU A 39 -4.90 -7.96 16.04
CA GLU A 39 -4.57 -7.43 17.38
C GLU A 39 -3.86 -6.07 17.33
N ASN A 40 -3.88 -5.37 16.19
CA ASN A 40 -3.24 -4.05 16.01
C ASN A 40 -1.71 -4.08 16.16
N LYS A 41 -1.07 -5.15 15.69
CA LYS A 41 0.39 -5.23 15.60
C LYS A 41 0.82 -4.99 14.16
N ILE A 42 1.78 -4.10 13.94
CA ILE A 42 2.35 -3.90 12.61
C ILE A 42 3.18 -5.12 12.27
N LEU A 43 2.83 -5.79 11.17
CA LEU A 43 3.50 -6.99 10.69
C LEU A 43 4.55 -6.68 9.63
N SER A 44 4.29 -5.70 8.77
CA SER A 44 5.20 -5.34 7.70
C SER A 44 4.87 -3.98 7.11
N LEU A 45 5.86 -3.39 6.45
CA LEU A 45 5.75 -2.14 5.70
C LEU A 45 6.33 -2.35 4.30
N GLY A 46 5.82 -1.58 3.34
CA GLY A 46 6.34 -1.57 1.98
C GLY A 46 6.10 -0.23 1.30
N TYR A 47 6.98 0.12 0.41
CA TYR A 47 6.84 1.27 -0.50
C TYR A 47 7.24 0.84 -1.91
N ASN A 48 6.76 1.55 -2.92
CA ASN A 48 7.06 1.19 -4.31
C ASN A 48 8.49 1.56 -4.69
N GLY A 49 9.12 0.67 -5.45
CA GLY A 49 10.52 0.86 -5.88
C GLY A 49 10.98 -0.26 -6.81
N MET A 50 12.18 -0.13 -7.32
CA MET A 50 12.78 -1.13 -8.18
C MET A 50 13.19 -2.37 -7.39
N PRO A 51 13.31 -3.54 -8.04
CA PRO A 51 13.73 -4.76 -7.35
C PRO A 51 15.13 -4.62 -6.72
N ILE A 52 15.35 -5.36 -5.65
CA ILE A 52 16.63 -5.38 -4.95
C ILE A 52 17.75 -5.79 -5.92
N GLY A 53 18.83 -5.01 -5.94
CA GLY A 53 19.98 -5.25 -6.83
C GLY A 53 19.87 -4.56 -8.19
N CYS A 54 18.71 -4.02 -8.55
CA CYS A 54 18.56 -3.17 -9.73
C CYS A 54 18.97 -1.73 -9.35
N ASP A 55 19.91 -1.18 -10.11
CA ASP A 55 20.42 0.17 -9.87
C ASP A 55 19.32 1.20 -10.23
N ASP A 56 18.89 1.98 -9.26
CA ASP A 56 17.86 2.98 -9.44
C ASP A 56 18.21 4.01 -10.53
N ASP A 57 19.49 4.31 -10.71
CA ASP A 57 19.94 5.27 -11.71
C ASP A 57 19.97 4.67 -13.13
N ALA A 58 19.99 3.35 -13.25
CA ALA A 58 19.99 2.63 -14.53
C ALA A 58 18.57 2.22 -14.97
N MET A 59 17.60 2.20 -14.04
CA MET A 59 16.24 1.75 -14.33
C MET A 59 15.37 2.86 -14.88
N PRO A 60 14.40 2.55 -15.78
CA PRO A 60 13.48 3.55 -16.29
C PRO A 60 12.42 3.92 -15.25
N TRP A 61 12.16 5.23 -15.07
CA TRP A 61 11.13 5.73 -14.17
C TRP A 61 9.97 6.41 -14.92
N GLU A 62 10.04 6.46 -16.25
CA GLU A 62 9.06 7.10 -17.11
C GLU A 62 7.70 6.39 -17.06
N ARG A 63 6.64 7.16 -17.24
CA ARG A 63 5.26 6.66 -17.35
C ARG A 63 4.85 6.39 -18.79
N GLU A 64 5.49 7.06 -19.74
CA GLU A 64 5.15 7.02 -21.15
C GLU A 64 6.36 6.61 -22.00
N GLY A 65 6.09 5.94 -23.10
CA GLY A 65 7.11 5.47 -24.04
C GLY A 65 6.94 3.99 -24.39
N GLU A 66 7.95 3.43 -25.02
CA GLU A 66 7.98 2.00 -25.31
C GLU A 66 7.93 1.22 -23.98
N PRO A 67 7.19 0.09 -23.93
CA PRO A 67 6.98 -0.64 -22.66
C PRO A 67 8.25 -0.93 -21.89
N LEU A 68 9.34 -1.33 -22.55
CA LEU A 68 10.62 -1.64 -21.91
C LEU A 68 11.34 -0.41 -21.37
N ASN A 69 10.93 0.78 -21.76
CA ASN A 69 11.50 2.05 -21.31
C ASN A 69 10.64 2.75 -20.26
N THR A 70 9.62 2.06 -19.74
CA THR A 70 8.75 2.57 -18.68
C THR A 70 8.95 1.76 -17.40
N LYS A 71 8.65 2.39 -16.27
CA LYS A 71 8.75 1.75 -14.94
C LYS A 71 7.82 0.54 -14.77
N TYR A 72 6.72 0.47 -15.54
CA TYR A 72 5.65 -0.51 -15.32
C TYR A 72 6.08 -1.96 -15.51
N MET A 73 7.12 -2.22 -16.28
CA MET A 73 7.66 -3.57 -16.46
C MET A 73 8.55 -4.01 -15.28
N TYR A 74 8.97 -3.09 -14.42
CA TYR A 74 10.03 -3.34 -13.45
C TYR A 74 9.68 -3.01 -12.00
N VAL A 75 8.87 -1.98 -11.78
CA VAL A 75 8.60 -1.46 -10.44
C VAL A 75 7.81 -2.47 -9.60
N CYS A 76 8.26 -2.69 -8.37
CA CYS A 76 7.50 -3.42 -7.36
C CYS A 76 6.62 -2.45 -6.58
N HIS A 77 5.33 -2.76 -6.49
CA HIS A 77 4.38 -1.91 -5.78
C HIS A 77 4.51 -2.06 -4.25
N ALA A 78 4.01 -1.08 -3.52
CA ALA A 78 4.11 -1.02 -2.07
C ALA A 78 3.50 -2.24 -1.38
N GLU A 79 2.34 -2.69 -1.84
CA GLU A 79 1.61 -3.81 -1.27
C GLU A 79 2.39 -5.12 -1.45
N LEU A 80 2.91 -5.37 -2.65
CA LEU A 80 3.74 -6.53 -2.93
C LEU A 80 4.99 -6.53 -2.03
N ASN A 81 5.66 -5.36 -1.93
CA ASN A 81 6.84 -5.23 -1.07
C ASN A 81 6.49 -5.47 0.41
N ALA A 82 5.36 -4.97 0.89
CA ALA A 82 4.92 -5.22 2.26
C ALA A 82 4.67 -6.71 2.52
N ILE A 83 4.05 -7.42 1.58
CA ILE A 83 3.80 -8.86 1.70
C ILE A 83 5.13 -9.63 1.71
N LEU A 84 6.03 -9.35 0.78
CA LEU A 84 7.31 -10.05 0.65
C LEU A 84 8.29 -9.70 1.78
N ASN A 85 8.21 -8.49 2.33
CA ASN A 85 9.07 -8.06 3.44
C ASN A 85 8.61 -8.59 4.79
N SER A 86 7.43 -9.20 4.87
CA SER A 86 6.92 -9.70 6.14
C SER A 86 7.78 -10.85 6.66
N ALA A 87 8.23 -10.74 7.91
CA ALA A 87 8.87 -11.84 8.62
C ALA A 87 7.85 -12.87 9.13
N HIS A 88 6.57 -12.58 9.00
CA HIS A 88 5.48 -13.44 9.45
C HIS A 88 5.01 -14.33 8.31
N ASN A 89 4.99 -15.63 8.54
CA ASN A 89 4.55 -16.61 7.55
C ASN A 89 3.02 -16.63 7.35
N ASN A 90 2.27 -15.95 8.21
CA ASN A 90 0.82 -15.96 8.18
C ASN A 90 0.26 -14.55 8.30
N LEU A 91 -0.26 -14.04 7.18
CA LEU A 91 -0.95 -12.75 7.10
C LEU A 91 -2.48 -12.93 7.12
N LYS A 92 -2.97 -14.15 7.37
CA LYS A 92 -4.39 -14.46 7.37
C LYS A 92 -5.13 -13.61 8.40
N GLY A 93 -6.22 -12.98 7.96
CA GLY A 93 -7.04 -12.12 8.79
C GLY A 93 -6.48 -10.73 9.03
N ALA A 94 -5.27 -10.43 8.53
CA ALA A 94 -4.67 -9.11 8.62
C ALA A 94 -5.44 -8.09 7.79
N ARG A 95 -5.15 -6.82 8.04
CA ARG A 95 -5.60 -5.72 7.18
C ARG A 95 -4.41 -4.92 6.68
N VAL A 96 -4.53 -4.37 5.48
CA VAL A 96 -3.51 -3.53 4.88
C VAL A 96 -4.03 -2.10 4.73
N TYR A 97 -3.26 -1.16 5.26
CA TYR A 97 -3.45 0.27 5.04
C TYR A 97 -2.58 0.67 3.87
N VAL A 98 -3.16 1.23 2.82
CA VAL A 98 -2.44 1.61 1.61
C VAL A 98 -2.83 3.01 1.16
N THR A 99 -1.85 3.78 0.73
CA THR A 99 -2.10 5.18 0.35
C THR A 99 -2.79 5.34 -1.00
N LEU A 100 -2.72 4.31 -1.86
CA LEU A 100 -3.40 4.25 -3.16
C LEU A 100 -4.08 2.89 -3.31
N PHE A 101 -5.32 2.88 -3.80
CA PHE A 101 -6.09 1.65 -4.03
C PHE A 101 -5.28 0.64 -4.85
N PRO A 102 -5.25 -0.65 -4.45
CA PRO A 102 -4.40 -1.66 -5.10
C PRO A 102 -4.75 -1.89 -6.57
N CYS A 103 -3.73 -2.09 -7.40
CA CYS A 103 -3.92 -2.55 -8.77
C CYS A 103 -4.36 -4.02 -8.79
N ASN A 104 -4.77 -4.51 -9.97
CA ASN A 104 -5.21 -5.90 -10.14
C ASN A 104 -4.14 -6.93 -9.77
N GLU A 105 -2.87 -6.66 -10.04
CA GLU A 105 -1.77 -7.59 -9.70
C GLU A 105 -1.54 -7.67 -8.19
N CYS A 106 -1.47 -6.53 -7.50
CA CYS A 106 -1.33 -6.50 -6.04
C CYS A 106 -2.55 -7.10 -5.34
N THR A 107 -3.75 -6.93 -5.91
CA THR A 107 -4.98 -7.54 -5.40
C THR A 107 -4.85 -9.06 -5.32
N LYS A 108 -4.30 -9.71 -6.35
CA LYS A 108 -4.05 -11.15 -6.35
C LYS A 108 -3.13 -11.55 -5.18
N ALA A 109 -2.04 -10.82 -4.99
CA ALA A 109 -1.11 -11.09 -3.89
C ALA A 109 -1.75 -10.90 -2.51
N ILE A 110 -2.56 -9.84 -2.35
CA ILE A 110 -3.29 -9.55 -1.11
C ILE A 110 -4.24 -10.72 -0.78
N ILE A 111 -5.04 -11.16 -1.76
CA ILE A 111 -5.99 -12.27 -1.57
C ILE A 111 -5.25 -13.56 -1.23
N GLN A 112 -4.22 -13.90 -1.98
CA GLN A 112 -3.46 -15.14 -1.78
C GLN A 112 -2.70 -15.17 -0.45
N SER A 113 -2.36 -14.02 0.11
CA SER A 113 -1.74 -13.93 1.44
C SER A 113 -2.73 -14.07 2.60
N GLY A 114 -4.04 -14.06 2.34
CA GLY A 114 -5.08 -14.19 3.34
C GLY A 114 -5.47 -12.90 4.06
N ILE A 115 -5.01 -11.75 3.57
CA ILE A 115 -5.41 -10.44 4.10
C ILE A 115 -6.93 -10.27 3.93
N ALA A 116 -7.60 -9.84 5.00
CA ALA A 116 -9.07 -9.80 5.09
C ALA A 116 -9.67 -8.43 4.79
N GLU A 117 -8.88 -7.38 4.86
CA GLU A 117 -9.36 -6.00 4.69
C GLU A 117 -8.29 -5.10 4.07
N VAL A 118 -8.74 -4.22 3.16
CA VAL A 118 -7.93 -3.15 2.58
C VAL A 118 -8.53 -1.82 3.01
N VAL A 119 -7.75 -1.01 3.72
CA VAL A 119 -8.08 0.38 4.05
C VAL A 119 -7.26 1.28 3.13
N TYR A 120 -7.92 2.02 2.26
CA TYR A 120 -7.22 2.80 1.23
C TYR A 120 -7.51 4.30 1.36
N TYR A 121 -6.47 5.11 1.09
CA TYR A 121 -6.57 6.57 1.19
C TYR A 121 -7.09 7.19 -0.10
N SER A 122 -6.44 6.89 -1.23
CA SER A 122 -6.78 7.45 -2.55
C SER A 122 -7.34 6.39 -3.48
N ASP A 123 -8.38 6.75 -4.22
CA ASP A 123 -9.04 5.92 -5.22
C ASP A 123 -9.11 6.66 -6.58
N LYS A 124 -8.10 7.46 -6.87
CA LYS A 124 -8.08 8.35 -8.04
C LYS A 124 -8.13 7.61 -9.39
N TYR A 125 -7.82 6.31 -9.41
CA TYR A 125 -7.86 5.48 -10.62
C TYR A 125 -9.04 4.51 -10.65
N HIS A 126 -10.12 4.82 -9.92
CA HIS A 126 -11.28 3.93 -9.73
C HIS A 126 -11.98 3.49 -11.02
N ASP A 127 -11.86 4.25 -12.10
CA ASP A 127 -12.49 3.99 -13.40
C ASP A 127 -11.62 3.17 -14.36
N THR A 128 -10.39 2.84 -13.98
CA THR A 128 -9.51 2.01 -14.82
C THR A 128 -9.92 0.53 -14.79
N ASP A 129 -9.62 -0.21 -15.84
CA ASP A 129 -9.83 -1.65 -15.89
C ASP A 129 -9.13 -2.38 -14.75
N SER A 130 -7.92 -1.95 -14.39
CA SER A 130 -7.18 -2.50 -13.26
C SER A 130 -7.96 -2.38 -11.95
N SER A 131 -8.52 -1.20 -11.66
CA SER A 131 -9.29 -0.96 -10.44
C SER A 131 -10.62 -1.72 -10.45
N VAL A 132 -11.30 -1.77 -11.58
CA VAL A 132 -12.55 -2.53 -11.74
C VAL A 132 -12.31 -4.02 -11.50
N ALA A 133 -11.26 -4.59 -12.10
CA ALA A 133 -10.88 -5.99 -11.91
C ALA A 133 -10.48 -6.27 -10.45
N ALA A 134 -9.73 -5.36 -9.82
CA ALA A 134 -9.34 -5.47 -8.42
C ALA A 134 -10.58 -5.56 -7.51
N ARG A 135 -11.54 -4.66 -7.67
CA ARG A 135 -12.79 -4.66 -6.90
C ARG A 135 -13.59 -5.92 -7.08
N PHE A 136 -13.68 -6.41 -8.31
CA PHE A 136 -14.38 -7.66 -8.61
C PHE A 136 -13.73 -8.83 -7.87
N MET A 137 -12.40 -8.95 -7.92
CA MET A 137 -11.67 -10.02 -7.22
C MET A 137 -11.84 -9.92 -5.70
N PHE A 138 -11.73 -8.72 -5.12
CA PHE A 138 -11.93 -8.53 -3.69
C PHE A 138 -13.34 -8.93 -3.26
N GLN A 139 -14.35 -8.57 -4.05
CA GLN A 139 -15.73 -8.94 -3.78
C GLN A 139 -15.92 -10.45 -3.81
N GLN A 140 -15.38 -11.14 -4.82
CA GLN A 140 -15.46 -12.60 -4.94
C GLN A 140 -14.75 -13.30 -3.77
N ALA A 141 -13.62 -12.78 -3.34
CA ALA A 141 -12.83 -13.36 -2.25
C ALA A 141 -13.34 -13.01 -0.84
N GLY A 142 -14.30 -12.09 -0.74
CA GLY A 142 -14.82 -11.65 0.55
C GLY A 142 -13.88 -10.72 1.33
N VAL A 143 -12.97 -10.04 0.65
CA VAL A 143 -12.07 -9.04 1.27
C VAL A 143 -12.83 -7.73 1.44
N ARG A 144 -12.83 -7.18 2.66
CA ARG A 144 -13.47 -5.89 2.93
C ARG A 144 -12.65 -4.75 2.35
N LEU A 145 -13.34 -3.80 1.71
CA LEU A 145 -12.76 -2.56 1.19
C LEU A 145 -13.29 -1.39 2.02
N THR A 146 -12.40 -0.67 2.67
CA THR A 146 -12.75 0.43 3.57
C THR A 146 -12.06 1.72 3.11
N PRO A 147 -12.82 2.70 2.61
CA PRO A 147 -12.24 4.01 2.32
C PRO A 147 -11.78 4.66 3.63
N TYR A 148 -10.53 5.12 3.66
CA TYR A 148 -10.04 5.89 4.80
C TYR A 148 -10.68 7.27 4.84
N GLN A 149 -11.18 7.67 6.00
CA GLN A 149 -11.79 8.99 6.21
C GLN A 149 -10.81 9.89 6.97
N PRO A 150 -10.12 10.83 6.29
CA PRO A 150 -9.24 11.78 6.97
C PRO A 150 -10.01 12.60 8.00
N SER A 151 -9.47 12.72 9.21
CA SER A 151 -10.06 13.51 10.29
C SER A 151 -9.78 15.01 10.18
N GLY A 152 -8.90 15.41 9.25
CA GLY A 152 -8.37 16.77 9.18
C GLY A 152 -7.22 17.04 10.15
N ARG A 153 -6.89 16.10 11.02
CA ARG A 153 -5.75 16.20 11.93
C ARG A 153 -4.45 16.16 11.12
N LYS A 154 -3.51 17.03 11.48
CA LYS A 154 -2.17 17.06 10.89
C LYS A 154 -1.15 16.62 11.94
N ALA A 155 -0.16 15.86 11.52
CA ALA A 155 1.00 15.53 12.34
C ALA A 155 2.25 16.04 11.63
N GLU A 156 3.09 16.76 12.36
CA GLU A 156 4.40 17.21 11.89
C GLU A 156 5.49 16.41 12.60
N LEU A 157 6.49 15.99 11.81
CA LEU A 157 7.66 15.29 12.30
C LEU A 157 8.90 16.06 11.89
N GLU A 158 9.77 16.33 12.84
CA GLU A 158 11.10 16.84 12.58
C GLU A 158 12.05 15.64 12.49
N LEU A 159 12.67 15.44 11.32
CA LEU A 159 13.51 14.28 11.03
C LEU A 159 15.00 14.62 10.98
#